data_8738c14e229613386972e8b68c580bc4
#
_entry.id   8738c14e229613386972e8b68c580bc4
#
_cell.length_a   1.000
_cell.length_b   1.000
_cell.length_c   1.000
_cell.angle_alpha   90.00
_cell.angle_beta   90.00
_cell.angle_gamma   90.00
#
_symmetry.space_group_name_H-M   'P 1'
#
loop_
_entity.id
_entity.type
_entity.pdbx_description
1 polymer ?
#
loop_
_entity_poly.entity_id
_entity_poly.type
_entity_poly.pdbx_seq_one_letter_code
_entity_poly.pdbx_strand_id
1 'polypeptide(L)'
;MDIRAILLIGGISPKDGEPTERFGNIPLACLDVLGMSVEERVVQRLAHFGITICSLIADSPAEGQPFLRCRSLDSRTRPLHAESEQLWQAAEQEFQRCVEDGAELVVVLRLGAYVEVDYEEMIQHHLDRRSCVTQAVDVNSSPLELFVLSASARMDAAELFQSRLGHLRRESEPFQVKGYVNRLQSASDLRRLALDGLLARNAAVPQGKEVKPGIWLGPSARVHRKARIVAPAYVGAGSKIRASALITRGTVVEQHAVVDCGTVVENTTVLPFTCLGAGLDAMHCVVGFRRVAHLARNVEVEVHDEKLVGTIPLSPVSRLAGSTAALFAFLPKEIYRGFVSPWRRKQAVRNAEPSEEAEPSLESPGLEASASESETSEFPSNFAVVRRYGNH
;
A
#
# COMPACT_ATOMS: atom_id res chain seq x y z
N MET A 1 -16.25 -23.43 18.18
CA MET A 1 -16.55 -22.00 18.41
C MET A 1 -16.48 -21.28 17.06
N ASP A 2 -17.60 -20.70 16.60
CA ASP A 2 -17.62 -19.91 15.36
C ASP A 2 -17.25 -18.47 15.68
N ILE A 3 -16.08 -18.03 15.21
CA ILE A 3 -15.55 -16.68 15.42
C ILE A 3 -15.46 -15.98 14.06
N ARG A 4 -16.07 -14.82 13.96
CA ARG A 4 -16.07 -13.99 12.76
C ARG A 4 -15.41 -12.65 13.01
N ALA A 5 -15.00 -11.96 11.94
CA ALA A 5 -14.41 -10.64 12.04
C ALA A 5 -15.14 -9.62 11.18
N ILE A 6 -15.24 -8.40 11.68
CA ILE A 6 -15.74 -7.23 10.96
C ILE A 6 -14.62 -6.18 10.95
N LEU A 7 -14.12 -5.87 9.77
CA LEU A 7 -13.08 -4.88 9.56
C LEU A 7 -13.70 -3.60 8.99
N LEU A 8 -13.39 -2.47 9.61
CA LEU A 8 -13.86 -1.15 9.20
C LEU A 8 -12.70 -0.31 8.68
N ILE A 9 -12.85 0.27 7.50
CA ILE A 9 -11.86 1.17 6.89
C ILE A 9 -12.50 2.52 6.60
N GLY A 10 -11.95 3.57 7.15
CA GLY A 10 -12.46 4.94 7.01
C GLY A 10 -13.30 5.40 8.21
N GLY A 11 -14.18 6.38 7.98
CA GLY A 11 -15.19 6.81 8.98
C GLY A 11 -14.81 7.99 9.86
N ILE A 12 -13.62 8.58 9.73
CA ILE A 12 -13.31 9.89 10.33
C ILE A 12 -13.19 10.92 9.22
N SER A 13 -14.18 11.82 9.16
CA SER A 13 -14.05 13.05 8.40
C SER A 13 -13.05 13.95 9.14
N PRO A 14 -12.02 14.48 8.48
CA PRO A 14 -11.07 15.37 9.14
C PRO A 14 -11.81 16.60 9.66
N LYS A 15 -11.80 16.81 10.97
CA LYS A 15 -12.03 18.12 11.53
C LYS A 15 -10.79 18.96 11.26
N ASP A 16 -10.99 20.24 10.98
CA ASP A 16 -9.88 21.15 10.69
C ASP A 16 -8.78 21.05 11.75
N GLY A 17 -7.58 20.61 11.33
CA GLY A 17 -6.39 20.50 12.18
C GLY A 17 -6.15 19.14 12.85
N GLU A 18 -7.01 18.14 12.70
CA GLU A 18 -6.73 16.79 13.20
C GLU A 18 -5.90 15.95 12.20
N PRO A 19 -5.02 15.05 12.70
CA PRO A 19 -4.28 14.15 11.83
C PRO A 19 -5.25 13.28 11.04
N THR A 20 -5.11 13.28 9.73
CA THR A 20 -5.97 12.50 8.84
C THR A 20 -5.39 11.10 8.71
N GLU A 21 -6.17 10.07 8.99
CA GLU A 21 -5.83 8.67 8.72
C GLU A 21 -5.76 8.37 7.21
N ARG A 22 -5.44 9.38 6.41
CA ARG A 22 -5.44 9.35 4.95
C ARG A 22 -4.17 9.99 4.38
N PHE A 23 -3.80 9.54 3.21
CA PHE A 23 -2.84 10.21 2.34
C PHE A 23 -3.60 10.72 1.11
N GLY A 24 -3.79 12.02 1.02
CA GLY A 24 -4.80 12.57 0.11
C GLY A 24 -6.20 12.02 0.43
N ASN A 25 -6.78 11.35 -0.54
CA ASN A 25 -8.12 10.74 -0.37
C ASN A 25 -8.08 9.25 0.01
N ILE A 26 -6.88 8.67 0.20
CA ILE A 26 -6.71 7.23 0.40
C ILE A 26 -6.47 6.93 1.87
N PRO A 27 -7.28 6.05 2.50
CA PRO A 27 -7.02 5.59 3.86
C PRO A 27 -5.64 4.94 3.95
N LEU A 28 -4.87 5.28 5.00
CA LEU A 28 -3.52 4.74 5.20
C LEU A 28 -3.51 3.21 5.32
N ALA A 29 -4.58 2.63 5.86
CA ALA A 29 -4.74 1.19 5.97
C ALA A 29 -4.81 0.46 4.61
N CYS A 30 -5.23 1.16 3.55
CA CYS A 30 -5.29 0.62 2.18
C CYS A 30 -3.97 0.75 1.41
N LEU A 31 -2.99 1.47 1.97
CA LEU A 31 -1.69 1.65 1.33
C LEU A 31 -0.77 0.46 1.60
N ASP A 32 0.03 0.13 0.60
CA ASP A 32 1.03 -0.92 0.74
C ASP A 32 2.13 -0.49 1.71
N VAL A 33 2.54 -1.45 2.51
CA VAL A 33 3.69 -1.39 3.41
C VAL A 33 4.54 -2.63 3.15
N LEU A 34 5.69 -2.45 2.50
CA LEU A 34 6.59 -3.54 2.12
C LEU A 34 5.92 -4.60 1.22
N GLY A 35 5.10 -4.13 0.28
CA GLY A 35 4.47 -4.93 -0.77
C GLY A 35 3.10 -5.53 -0.44
N MET A 36 2.53 -5.23 0.71
CA MET A 36 1.21 -5.71 1.13
C MET A 36 0.50 -4.62 1.93
N SER A 37 -0.80 -4.40 1.69
CA SER A 37 -1.55 -3.41 2.45
C SER A 37 -1.69 -3.79 3.93
N VAL A 38 -1.95 -2.80 4.79
CA VAL A 38 -2.20 -3.06 6.21
C VAL A 38 -3.44 -3.93 6.39
N GLU A 39 -4.48 -3.68 5.61
CA GLU A 39 -5.70 -4.48 5.56
C GLU A 39 -5.39 -5.95 5.27
N GLU A 40 -4.65 -6.23 4.19
CA GLU A 40 -4.28 -7.59 3.82
C GLU A 40 -3.49 -8.30 4.92
N ARG A 41 -2.59 -7.59 5.60
CA ARG A 41 -1.81 -8.12 6.73
C ARG A 41 -2.70 -8.49 7.92
N VAL A 42 -3.69 -7.66 8.22
CA VAL A 42 -4.65 -7.93 9.30
C VAL A 42 -5.51 -9.14 8.97
N VAL A 43 -6.04 -9.24 7.74
CA VAL A 43 -6.82 -10.41 7.29
C VAL A 43 -5.99 -11.69 7.35
N GLN A 44 -4.74 -11.66 6.89
CA GLN A 44 -3.84 -12.82 7.00
C GLN A 44 -3.58 -13.21 8.45
N ARG A 45 -3.40 -12.22 9.32
CA ARG A 45 -3.18 -12.47 10.74
C ARG A 45 -4.42 -13.11 11.40
N LEU A 46 -5.61 -12.59 11.13
CA LEU A 46 -6.87 -13.20 11.59
C LEU A 46 -6.99 -14.66 11.13
N ALA A 47 -6.72 -14.90 9.85
CA ALA A 47 -6.74 -16.26 9.28
C ALA A 47 -5.72 -17.20 9.95
N HIS A 48 -4.55 -16.69 10.33
CA HIS A 48 -3.53 -17.45 11.07
C HIS A 48 -4.04 -17.95 12.43
N PHE A 49 -4.87 -17.16 13.11
CA PHE A 49 -5.55 -17.54 14.35
C PHE A 49 -6.88 -18.28 14.14
N GLY A 50 -7.16 -18.76 12.94
CA GLY A 50 -8.36 -19.53 12.61
C GLY A 50 -9.63 -18.70 12.36
N ILE A 51 -9.55 -17.36 12.38
CA ILE A 51 -10.65 -16.46 12.06
C ILE A 51 -10.68 -16.24 10.55
N THR A 52 -11.40 -17.11 9.84
CA THR A 52 -11.37 -17.14 8.36
C THR A 52 -12.55 -16.44 7.69
N ILE A 53 -13.62 -16.15 8.45
CA ILE A 53 -14.79 -15.44 7.93
C ILE A 53 -14.65 -13.97 8.33
N CYS A 54 -14.45 -13.13 7.34
CA CYS A 54 -14.16 -11.72 7.51
C CYS A 54 -15.10 -10.86 6.66
N SER A 55 -15.78 -9.91 7.25
CA SER A 55 -16.53 -8.87 6.52
C SER A 55 -15.74 -7.57 6.54
N LEU A 56 -15.48 -7.02 5.38
CA LEU A 56 -14.75 -5.78 5.21
C LEU A 56 -15.70 -4.66 4.80
N ILE A 57 -15.84 -3.65 5.63
CA ILE A 57 -16.68 -2.50 5.38
C ILE A 57 -15.78 -1.29 5.17
N ALA A 58 -15.82 -0.71 3.98
CA ALA A 58 -15.04 0.46 3.64
C ALA A 58 -15.94 1.62 3.24
N ASP A 59 -15.54 2.84 3.57
CA ASP A 59 -16.16 4.02 2.99
C ASP A 59 -15.89 4.03 1.47
N SER A 60 -16.88 4.47 0.71
CA SER A 60 -16.81 4.45 -0.75
C SER A 60 -15.53 5.13 -1.24
N PRO A 61 -14.72 4.45 -2.04
CA PRO A 61 -13.58 5.11 -2.67
C PRO A 61 -14.12 6.20 -3.60
N ALA A 62 -13.52 7.37 -3.55
CA ALA A 62 -13.77 8.42 -4.53
C ALA A 62 -13.67 7.81 -5.94
N GLU A 63 -14.70 8.03 -6.76
CA GLU A 63 -14.80 7.48 -8.10
C GLU A 63 -13.49 7.72 -8.88
N GLY A 64 -12.90 6.65 -9.39
CA GLY A 64 -11.74 6.71 -10.29
C GLY A 64 -10.41 6.20 -9.76
N GLN A 65 -10.31 5.68 -8.54
CA GLN A 65 -9.04 5.11 -8.03
C GLN A 65 -9.04 3.57 -8.11
N PRO A 66 -8.45 2.98 -9.18
CA PRO A 66 -8.54 1.53 -9.46
C PRO A 66 -7.69 0.66 -8.51
N PHE A 67 -6.83 1.25 -7.70
CA PHE A 67 -5.94 0.53 -6.78
C PHE A 67 -6.51 0.36 -5.36
N LEU A 68 -7.67 0.96 -5.07
CA LEU A 68 -8.41 0.77 -3.82
C LEU A 68 -9.40 -0.40 -3.90
N ARG A 69 -9.23 -1.30 -4.82
CA ARG A 69 -9.90 -2.59 -4.74
C ARG A 69 -9.22 -3.34 -3.61
N CYS A 70 -9.92 -3.45 -2.48
CA CYS A 70 -9.61 -4.46 -1.49
C CYS A 70 -9.31 -5.75 -2.25
N ARG A 71 -8.06 -6.16 -2.27
CA ARG A 71 -7.68 -7.45 -2.82
C ARG A 71 -8.15 -8.47 -1.81
N SER A 72 -9.40 -8.90 -1.94
CA SER A 72 -9.90 -10.02 -1.17
C SER A 72 -8.94 -11.18 -1.34
N LEU A 73 -8.17 -11.47 -0.31
CA LEU A 73 -7.18 -12.55 -0.29
C LEU A 73 -7.83 -13.92 -0.30
N ASP A 74 -9.10 -13.99 0.08
CA ASP A 74 -9.82 -15.25 0.17
C ASP A 74 -11.27 -15.08 -0.28
N SER A 75 -11.84 -16.16 -0.86
CA SER A 75 -13.24 -16.23 -1.28
C SER A 75 -14.25 -16.02 -0.13
N ARG A 76 -13.76 -15.96 1.11
CA ARG A 76 -14.54 -15.79 2.33
C ARG A 76 -14.58 -14.36 2.86
N THR A 77 -13.78 -13.44 2.29
CA THR A 77 -13.84 -12.03 2.65
C THR A 77 -14.93 -11.35 1.84
N ARG A 78 -15.89 -10.75 2.52
CA ARG A 78 -17.02 -10.06 1.90
C ARG A 78 -16.80 -8.55 1.93
N PRO A 79 -16.57 -7.89 0.77
CA PRO A 79 -16.48 -6.45 0.71
C PRO A 79 -17.89 -5.83 0.76
N LEU A 80 -18.07 -4.87 1.64
CA LEU A 80 -19.26 -4.03 1.76
C LEU A 80 -18.85 -2.56 1.62
N HIS A 81 -19.70 -1.74 1.03
CA HIS A 81 -19.48 -0.30 0.92
C HIS A 81 -20.54 0.45 1.74
N ALA A 82 -20.09 1.43 2.49
CA ALA A 82 -20.96 2.32 3.26
C ALA A 82 -20.44 3.74 3.13
N GLU A 83 -21.35 4.73 3.26
CA GLU A 83 -20.93 6.11 3.41
C GLU A 83 -20.21 6.29 4.75
N SER A 84 -19.26 7.23 4.82
CA SER A 84 -18.39 7.43 5.98
C SER A 84 -19.18 7.62 7.29
N GLU A 85 -20.31 8.33 7.24
CA GLU A 85 -21.18 8.56 8.39
C GLU A 85 -21.99 7.31 8.79
N GLN A 86 -22.17 6.37 7.86
CA GLN A 86 -22.96 5.15 8.04
C GLN A 86 -22.11 3.92 8.33
N LEU A 87 -20.78 4.07 8.42
CA LEU A 87 -19.85 2.97 8.57
C LEU A 87 -20.19 2.09 9.79
N TRP A 88 -20.51 2.72 10.91
CA TRP A 88 -20.88 2.02 12.13
C TRP A 88 -22.28 1.37 12.06
N GLN A 89 -23.22 1.96 11.32
CA GLN A 89 -24.53 1.35 11.07
C GLN A 89 -24.39 0.09 10.19
N ALA A 90 -23.52 0.15 9.18
CA ALA A 90 -23.21 -1.01 8.36
C ALA A 90 -22.53 -2.12 9.19
N ALA A 91 -21.66 -1.75 10.13
CA ALA A 91 -21.05 -2.69 11.07
C ALA A 91 -22.07 -3.36 11.97
N GLU A 92 -23.05 -2.61 12.46
CA GLU A 92 -24.17 -3.11 13.27
C GLU A 92 -25.02 -4.13 12.49
N GLN A 93 -25.39 -3.81 11.25
CA GLN A 93 -26.15 -4.73 10.41
C GLN A 93 -25.37 -6.03 10.12
N GLU A 94 -24.06 -5.91 9.91
CA GLU A 94 -23.22 -7.08 9.68
C GLU A 94 -23.00 -7.89 10.96
N PHE A 95 -22.91 -7.23 12.11
CA PHE A 95 -22.87 -7.93 13.42
C PHE A 95 -24.17 -8.72 13.65
N GLN A 96 -25.33 -8.11 13.41
CA GLN A 96 -26.61 -8.80 13.50
C GLN A 96 -26.67 -10.04 12.60
N ARG A 97 -26.18 -9.89 11.34
CA ARG A 97 -26.11 -11.01 10.41
C ARG A 97 -25.17 -12.12 10.91
N CYS A 98 -24.02 -11.77 11.49
CA CYS A 98 -23.12 -12.75 12.10
C CYS A 98 -23.82 -13.54 13.22
N VAL A 99 -24.63 -12.86 14.05
CA VAL A 99 -25.43 -13.50 15.12
C VAL A 99 -26.49 -14.43 14.54
N GLU A 100 -27.23 -13.99 13.52
CA GLU A 100 -28.25 -14.79 12.83
C GLU A 100 -27.64 -16.06 12.18
N ASP A 101 -26.43 -15.95 11.66
CA ASP A 101 -25.66 -17.06 11.07
C ASP A 101 -25.02 -17.97 12.13
N GLY A 102 -25.20 -17.71 13.41
CA GLY A 102 -24.75 -18.57 14.52
C GLY A 102 -23.33 -18.31 15.02
N ALA A 103 -22.74 -17.16 14.75
CA ALA A 103 -21.46 -16.79 15.35
C ALA A 103 -21.56 -16.74 16.88
N GLU A 104 -20.54 -17.24 17.59
CA GLU A 104 -20.44 -17.16 19.04
C GLU A 104 -19.69 -15.91 19.49
N LEU A 105 -18.66 -15.53 18.76
CA LEU A 105 -17.88 -14.32 18.99
C LEU A 105 -17.67 -13.54 17.69
N VAL A 106 -17.64 -12.22 17.80
CA VAL A 106 -17.30 -11.34 16.68
C VAL A 106 -16.17 -10.39 17.07
N VAL A 107 -15.10 -10.41 16.30
CA VAL A 107 -13.99 -9.47 16.41
C VAL A 107 -14.31 -8.27 15.55
N VAL A 108 -14.43 -7.08 16.13
CA VAL A 108 -14.66 -5.84 15.41
C VAL A 108 -13.39 -4.99 15.47
N LEU A 109 -12.88 -4.61 14.32
CA LEU A 109 -11.64 -3.87 14.22
C LEU A 109 -11.78 -2.72 13.24
N ARG A 110 -11.57 -1.48 13.70
CA ARG A 110 -11.38 -0.33 12.80
C ARG A 110 -9.88 -0.15 12.50
N LEU A 111 -9.53 -0.12 11.22
CA LEU A 111 -8.16 -0.04 10.75
C LEU A 111 -7.61 1.40 10.80
N GLY A 112 -7.78 2.07 11.95
CA GLY A 112 -7.08 3.30 12.32
C GLY A 112 -5.75 3.05 13.00
N ALA A 113 -5.37 1.78 13.21
CA ALA A 113 -4.08 1.37 13.75
C ALA A 113 -3.67 0.01 13.20
N TYR A 114 -2.36 -0.21 13.06
CA TYR A 114 -1.78 -1.54 12.87
C TYR A 114 -1.40 -2.10 14.23
N VAL A 115 -2.00 -3.23 14.60
CA VAL A 115 -1.84 -3.84 15.92
C VAL A 115 -1.44 -5.30 15.77
N GLU A 116 -0.37 -5.69 16.44
CA GLU A 116 0.07 -7.07 16.53
C GLU A 116 -0.45 -7.67 17.84
N VAL A 117 -1.70 -8.12 17.80
CA VAL A 117 -2.34 -8.77 18.92
C VAL A 117 -2.27 -10.29 18.77
N ASP A 118 -2.14 -10.99 19.89
CA ASP A 118 -2.44 -12.41 19.98
C ASP A 118 -3.96 -12.56 20.18
N TYR A 119 -4.65 -12.94 19.10
CA TYR A 119 -6.11 -13.09 19.13
C TYR A 119 -6.54 -14.26 20.01
N GLU A 120 -5.74 -15.31 20.13
CA GLU A 120 -6.04 -16.45 21.00
C GLU A 120 -6.01 -16.01 22.47
N GLU A 121 -4.95 -15.30 22.91
CA GLU A 121 -4.84 -14.73 24.25
C GLU A 121 -5.99 -13.75 24.56
N MET A 122 -6.34 -12.90 23.59
CA MET A 122 -7.42 -11.91 23.76
C MET A 122 -8.80 -12.58 23.88
N ILE A 123 -9.07 -13.58 23.06
CA ILE A 123 -10.33 -14.33 23.10
C ILE A 123 -10.43 -15.13 24.40
N GLN A 124 -9.34 -15.78 24.82
CA GLN A 124 -9.30 -16.52 26.08
C GLN A 124 -9.56 -15.58 27.26
N HIS A 125 -8.94 -14.39 27.28
CA HIS A 125 -9.20 -13.36 28.30
C HIS A 125 -10.67 -12.96 28.34
N HIS A 126 -11.30 -12.75 27.16
CA HIS A 126 -12.72 -12.43 27.05
C HIS A 126 -13.62 -13.52 27.66
N LEU A 127 -13.33 -14.78 27.36
CA LEU A 127 -14.08 -15.94 27.89
C LEU A 127 -13.90 -16.12 29.40
N ASP A 128 -12.66 -16.01 29.90
CA ASP A 128 -12.35 -16.17 31.33
C ASP A 128 -13.03 -15.11 32.19
N ARG A 129 -13.11 -13.89 31.68
CA ARG A 129 -13.80 -12.78 32.33
C ARG A 129 -15.32 -12.83 32.17
N ARG A 130 -15.83 -13.71 31.30
CA ARG A 130 -17.25 -13.76 30.92
C ARG A 130 -17.78 -12.39 30.51
N SER A 131 -16.93 -11.60 29.87
CA SER A 131 -17.27 -10.25 29.41
C SER A 131 -18.22 -10.30 28.23
N CYS A 132 -19.09 -9.32 28.15
CA CYS A 132 -19.85 -9.12 26.93
C CYS A 132 -19.02 -8.41 25.85
N VAL A 133 -18.06 -7.59 26.28
CA VAL A 133 -17.17 -6.80 25.43
C VAL A 133 -15.79 -6.74 26.03
N THR A 134 -14.76 -7.01 25.23
CA THR A 134 -13.36 -6.80 25.59
C THR A 134 -12.75 -5.84 24.58
N GLN A 135 -12.19 -4.73 25.06
CA GLN A 135 -11.50 -3.76 24.23
C GLN A 135 -9.98 -3.87 24.39
N ALA A 136 -9.27 -3.88 23.28
CA ALA A 136 -7.82 -3.80 23.31
C ALA A 136 -7.35 -2.39 23.70
N VAL A 137 -6.32 -2.32 24.53
CA VAL A 137 -5.63 -1.09 24.92
C VAL A 137 -4.13 -1.24 24.66
N ASP A 138 -3.45 -0.14 24.37
CA ASP A 138 -2.00 -0.13 24.25
C ASP A 138 -1.30 -0.18 25.63
N VAL A 139 0.02 -0.19 25.65
CA VAL A 139 0.83 -0.21 26.88
C VAL A 139 0.59 1.00 27.78
N ASN A 140 0.07 2.10 27.25
CA ASN A 140 -0.28 3.32 27.98
C ASN A 140 -1.76 3.35 28.40
N SER A 141 -2.47 2.23 28.31
CA SER A 141 -3.91 2.11 28.55
C SER A 141 -4.76 3.01 27.62
N SER A 142 -4.21 3.42 26.50
CA SER A 142 -4.95 4.14 25.48
C SER A 142 -5.80 3.18 24.66
N PRO A 143 -7.09 3.43 24.48
CA PRO A 143 -7.97 2.51 23.77
C PRO A 143 -7.56 2.35 22.30
N LEU A 144 -7.62 1.12 21.84
CA LEU A 144 -7.53 0.75 20.43
C LEU A 144 -8.93 0.38 19.94
N GLU A 145 -9.20 0.64 18.67
CA GLU A 145 -10.51 0.30 18.08
C GLU A 145 -10.54 -1.16 17.61
N LEU A 146 -10.19 -2.04 18.53
CA LEU A 146 -10.22 -3.49 18.40
C LEU A 146 -11.03 -4.06 19.58
N PHE A 147 -12.08 -4.79 19.25
CA PHE A 147 -13.04 -5.32 20.22
C PHE A 147 -13.31 -6.79 19.95
N VAL A 148 -13.53 -7.56 21.03
CA VAL A 148 -14.15 -8.89 20.98
C VAL A 148 -15.53 -8.77 21.62
N LEU A 149 -16.56 -9.17 20.88
CA LEU A 149 -17.97 -9.08 21.27
C LEU A 149 -18.56 -10.49 21.37
N SER A 150 -19.25 -10.79 22.48
CA SER A 150 -20.08 -11.99 22.56
C SER A 150 -21.30 -11.84 21.65
N ALA A 151 -21.52 -12.79 20.75
CA ALA A 151 -22.65 -12.88 19.87
C ALA A 151 -23.70 -13.77 20.50
N SER A 152 -24.54 -13.22 21.38
CA SER A 152 -25.61 -13.99 22.02
C SER A 152 -26.95 -13.77 21.32
N ALA A 153 -27.56 -14.84 20.84
CA ALA A 153 -28.87 -14.80 20.20
C ALA A 153 -30.04 -14.42 21.14
N ARG A 154 -29.77 -14.23 22.43
CA ARG A 154 -30.82 -13.93 23.44
C ARG A 154 -31.09 -12.44 23.63
N MET A 155 -30.38 -11.55 22.98
CA MET A 155 -30.54 -10.11 23.14
C MET A 155 -30.66 -9.47 21.77
N ASP A 156 -31.35 -8.33 21.71
CA ASP A 156 -31.39 -7.53 20.48
C ASP A 156 -29.96 -7.10 20.11
N ALA A 157 -29.44 -7.71 19.06
CA ALA A 157 -28.06 -7.53 18.64
C ALA A 157 -27.74 -6.08 18.29
N ALA A 158 -28.74 -5.34 17.75
CA ALA A 158 -28.63 -3.95 17.39
C ALA A 158 -28.47 -3.05 18.61
N GLU A 159 -29.35 -3.21 19.62
CA GLU A 159 -29.22 -2.47 20.88
C GLU A 159 -27.92 -2.76 21.60
N LEU A 160 -27.49 -4.00 21.56
CA LEU A 160 -26.20 -4.42 22.13
C LEU A 160 -25.02 -3.73 21.42
N PHE A 161 -25.04 -3.66 20.10
CA PHE A 161 -23.96 -3.05 19.34
C PHE A 161 -23.92 -1.54 19.57
N GLN A 162 -25.06 -0.84 19.51
CA GLN A 162 -25.14 0.60 19.75
C GLN A 162 -24.84 1.01 21.17
N SER A 163 -25.43 0.34 22.16
CA SER A 163 -25.15 0.61 23.57
C SER A 163 -23.68 0.33 23.90
N ARG A 164 -23.10 -0.68 23.31
CA ARG A 164 -21.72 -1.08 23.53
C ARG A 164 -20.71 -0.18 22.81
N LEU A 165 -20.94 0.23 21.58
CA LEU A 165 -20.06 1.20 20.90
C LEU A 165 -20.19 2.62 21.45
N GLY A 166 -21.40 3.04 21.87
CA GLY A 166 -21.62 4.33 22.52
C GLY A 166 -21.13 4.39 23.97
N HIS A 167 -21.24 3.30 24.71
CA HIS A 167 -20.85 3.16 26.13
C HIS A 167 -19.54 2.39 26.32
N LEU A 168 -18.95 1.81 25.28
CA LEU A 168 -17.77 0.94 25.31
C LEU A 168 -16.58 1.50 26.06
N ARG A 169 -16.48 2.81 26.20
CA ARG A 169 -15.38 3.44 26.94
C ARG A 169 -15.50 3.28 28.46
N ARG A 170 -16.63 2.82 28.98
CA ARG A 170 -16.87 2.74 30.43
C ARG A 170 -17.02 1.34 31.01
N GLU A 171 -17.45 0.37 30.21
CA GLU A 171 -17.80 -0.98 30.68
C GLU A 171 -17.05 -2.13 30.00
N SER A 172 -16.11 -1.83 29.09
CA SER A 172 -15.30 -2.86 28.45
C SER A 172 -14.19 -3.33 29.38
N GLU A 173 -14.01 -4.63 29.47
CA GLU A 173 -12.81 -5.21 30.11
C GLU A 173 -11.60 -4.91 29.23
N PRO A 174 -10.59 -4.18 29.73
CA PRO A 174 -9.44 -3.84 28.95
C PRO A 174 -8.51 -5.05 28.78
N PHE A 175 -8.13 -5.33 27.53
CA PHE A 175 -7.06 -6.27 27.22
C PHE A 175 -5.81 -5.52 26.77
N GLN A 176 -4.72 -5.60 27.56
CA GLN A 176 -3.49 -4.91 27.21
C GLN A 176 -2.72 -5.65 26.13
N VAL A 177 -2.52 -4.99 24.97
CA VAL A 177 -1.72 -5.51 23.87
C VAL A 177 -0.24 -5.43 24.23
N LYS A 178 0.45 -6.59 24.19
CA LYS A 178 1.90 -6.71 24.43
C LYS A 178 2.72 -6.53 23.14
N GLY A 179 2.08 -6.69 21.97
CA GLY A 179 2.71 -6.64 20.67
C GLY A 179 2.93 -5.22 20.15
N TYR A 180 3.41 -5.15 18.91
CA TYR A 180 3.65 -3.87 18.24
C TYR A 180 2.34 -3.13 17.95
N VAL A 181 2.33 -1.83 18.21
CA VAL A 181 1.21 -0.93 17.94
C VAL A 181 1.71 0.28 17.17
N ASN A 182 1.09 0.56 16.03
CA ASN A 182 1.31 1.76 15.24
C ASN A 182 -0.04 2.40 14.91
N ARG A 183 -0.25 3.61 15.41
CA ARG A 183 -1.46 4.38 15.12
C ARG A 183 -1.28 5.05 13.77
N LEU A 184 -1.99 4.58 12.74
CA LEU A 184 -1.92 5.07 11.37
C LEU A 184 -2.64 6.42 11.24
N GLN A 185 -2.20 7.43 11.97
CA GLN A 185 -2.81 8.76 11.98
C GLN A 185 -2.18 9.71 10.97
N SER A 186 -0.97 9.38 10.49
CA SER A 186 -0.22 10.26 9.60
C SER A 186 0.66 9.48 8.62
N ALA A 187 1.12 10.17 7.56
CA ALA A 187 2.14 9.64 6.66
C ALA A 187 3.44 9.25 7.40
N SER A 188 3.75 9.93 8.51
CA SER A 188 4.90 9.59 9.37
C SER A 188 4.72 8.24 10.05
N ASP A 189 3.49 7.90 10.49
CA ASP A 189 3.20 6.61 11.10
C ASP A 189 3.28 5.48 10.08
N LEU A 190 2.75 5.71 8.86
CA LEU A 190 2.90 4.77 7.73
C LEU A 190 4.38 4.51 7.42
N ARG A 191 5.17 5.59 7.37
CA ARG A 191 6.62 5.50 7.15
C ARG A 191 7.31 4.74 8.28
N ARG A 192 6.95 5.00 9.54
CA ARG A 192 7.52 4.30 10.70
C ARG A 192 7.17 2.81 10.64
N LEU A 193 5.93 2.46 10.32
CA LEU A 193 5.50 1.07 10.16
C LEU A 193 6.35 0.33 9.10
N ALA A 194 6.57 0.96 7.95
CA ALA A 194 7.39 0.40 6.88
C ALA A 194 8.87 0.24 7.29
N LEU A 195 9.44 1.23 7.97
CA LEU A 195 10.83 1.18 8.43
C LEU A 195 11.02 0.11 9.52
N ASP A 196 10.09 0.04 10.47
CA ASP A 196 10.15 -0.96 11.56
C ASP A 196 10.02 -2.39 10.99
N GLY A 197 9.17 -2.60 9.97
CA GLY A 197 9.09 -3.87 9.26
C GLY A 197 10.37 -4.22 8.50
N LEU A 198 10.97 -3.24 7.83
CA LEU A 198 12.24 -3.42 7.12
C LEU A 198 13.41 -3.76 8.07
N LEU A 199 13.35 -3.26 9.32
CA LEU A 199 14.31 -3.53 10.38
C LEU A 199 13.92 -4.74 11.26
N ALA A 200 12.90 -5.50 10.87
CA ALA A 200 12.39 -6.66 11.61
C ALA A 200 12.00 -6.34 13.08
N ARG A 201 11.46 -5.14 13.34
CA ARG A 201 10.96 -4.71 14.66
C ARG A 201 9.47 -5.00 14.84
N ASN A 202 8.79 -5.39 13.77
CA ASN A 202 7.40 -5.78 13.75
C ASN A 202 7.20 -6.96 12.77
N ALA A 203 5.99 -7.52 12.73
CA ALA A 203 5.66 -8.65 11.87
C ALA A 203 5.38 -8.26 10.40
N ALA A 204 5.53 -7.00 10.01
CA ALA A 204 5.34 -6.56 8.63
C ALA A 204 6.56 -6.92 7.76
N VAL A 205 6.75 -8.20 7.50
CA VAL A 205 7.86 -8.71 6.69
C VAL A 205 7.77 -8.21 5.25
N PRO A 206 8.91 -7.78 4.63
CA PRO A 206 8.96 -7.40 3.23
C PRO A 206 8.54 -8.54 2.29
N GLN A 207 7.72 -8.25 1.31
CA GLN A 207 7.30 -9.22 0.28
C GLN A 207 8.34 -9.34 -0.81
N GLY A 208 9.03 -10.50 -0.89
CA GLY A 208 10.04 -10.73 -1.90
C GLY A 208 11.24 -11.53 -1.39
N LYS A 209 12.36 -11.34 -2.06
CA LYS A 209 13.60 -12.04 -1.72
C LYS A 209 14.64 -11.06 -1.21
N GLU A 210 15.30 -11.40 -0.12
CA GLU A 210 16.50 -10.71 0.32
C GLU A 210 17.68 -11.11 -0.59
N VAL A 211 18.17 -10.15 -1.36
CA VAL A 211 19.27 -10.37 -2.32
C VAL A 211 20.65 -10.06 -1.75
N LYS A 212 20.70 -9.19 -0.76
CA LYS A 212 21.85 -8.87 0.08
C LYS A 212 21.35 -8.55 1.48
N PRO A 213 22.15 -8.68 2.53
CA PRO A 213 21.72 -8.33 3.88
C PRO A 213 21.06 -6.95 3.95
N GLY A 214 19.78 -6.92 4.35
CA GLY A 214 18.96 -5.71 4.43
C GLY A 214 18.47 -5.13 3.10
N ILE A 215 18.69 -5.80 1.95
CA ILE A 215 18.16 -5.36 0.65
C ILE A 215 17.17 -6.39 0.13
N TRP A 216 15.91 -5.99 0.04
CA TRP A 216 14.81 -6.83 -0.40
C TRP A 216 14.30 -6.41 -1.78
N LEU A 217 14.10 -7.38 -2.65
CA LEU A 217 13.51 -7.17 -3.98
C LEU A 217 12.27 -8.02 -4.15
N GLY A 218 11.18 -7.37 -4.52
CA GLY A 218 9.93 -8.01 -4.90
C GLY A 218 10.03 -8.71 -6.27
N PRO A 219 9.07 -9.59 -6.60
CA PRO A 219 9.05 -10.29 -7.88
C PRO A 219 9.00 -9.30 -9.06
N SER A 220 9.76 -9.60 -10.12
CA SER A 220 9.87 -8.77 -11.32
C SER A 220 10.39 -7.34 -11.10
N ALA A 221 10.94 -7.01 -9.94
CA ALA A 221 11.64 -5.74 -9.71
C ALA A 221 12.87 -5.64 -10.64
N ARG A 222 13.06 -4.47 -11.24
CA ARG A 222 14.16 -4.23 -12.19
C ARG A 222 15.06 -3.12 -11.69
N VAL A 223 16.30 -3.47 -11.35
CA VAL A 223 17.32 -2.52 -10.90
C VAL A 223 18.38 -2.40 -11.99
N HIS A 224 18.60 -1.18 -12.48
CA HIS A 224 19.62 -0.94 -13.49
C HIS A 224 21.02 -1.13 -12.90
N ARG A 225 21.96 -1.73 -13.67
CA ARG A 225 23.31 -2.04 -13.22
C ARG A 225 24.13 -0.84 -12.70
N LYS A 226 23.81 0.38 -13.14
CA LYS A 226 24.43 1.63 -12.68
C LYS A 226 23.69 2.27 -11.50
N ALA A 227 22.54 1.73 -11.07
CA ALA A 227 21.84 2.18 -9.87
C ALA A 227 22.55 1.66 -8.62
N ARG A 228 22.46 2.41 -7.53
CA ARG A 228 23.05 2.05 -6.25
C ARG A 228 21.96 1.90 -5.20
N ILE A 229 21.89 0.75 -4.56
CA ILE A 229 21.01 0.48 -3.43
C ILE A 229 21.86 0.22 -2.21
N VAL A 230 21.59 0.93 -1.12
CA VAL A 230 22.30 0.82 0.17
C VAL A 230 21.31 0.33 1.21
N ALA A 231 21.67 -0.72 1.93
CA ALA A 231 20.87 -1.30 3.00
C ALA A 231 20.65 -0.30 4.16
N PRO A 232 19.50 -0.40 4.89
CA PRO A 232 18.36 -1.22 4.58
C PRO A 232 17.51 -0.59 3.45
N ALA A 233 16.94 -1.41 2.56
CA ALA A 233 16.13 -0.93 1.46
C ALA A 233 15.16 -2.01 0.94
N TYR A 234 13.99 -1.59 0.48
CA TYR A 234 13.00 -2.44 -0.17
C TYR A 234 12.63 -1.90 -1.55
N VAL A 235 12.56 -2.77 -2.54
CA VAL A 235 12.08 -2.46 -3.89
C VAL A 235 10.99 -3.45 -4.25
N GLY A 236 9.77 -2.98 -4.33
CA GLY A 236 8.55 -3.76 -4.51
C GLY A 236 8.41 -4.41 -5.89
N ALA A 237 7.40 -5.26 -5.99
CA ALA A 237 7.10 -6.04 -7.19
C ALA A 237 6.91 -5.16 -8.43
N GLY A 238 7.52 -5.54 -9.56
CA GLY A 238 7.38 -4.82 -10.82
C GLY A 238 7.98 -3.42 -10.88
N SER A 239 8.61 -2.93 -9.80
CA SER A 239 9.21 -1.60 -9.74
C SER A 239 10.47 -1.49 -10.59
N LYS A 240 10.79 -0.28 -11.03
CA LYS A 240 11.93 -0.01 -11.91
C LYS A 240 12.82 1.08 -11.32
N ILE A 241 14.05 0.73 -11.01
CA ILE A 241 15.10 1.66 -10.60
C ILE A 241 16.02 1.89 -11.79
N ARG A 242 16.07 3.13 -12.30
CA ARG A 242 16.82 3.48 -13.51
C ARG A 242 18.28 3.81 -13.23
N ALA A 243 19.00 4.15 -14.30
CA ALA A 243 20.46 4.36 -14.23
C ALA A 243 20.83 5.50 -13.27
N SER A 244 21.93 5.32 -12.53
CA SER A 244 22.48 6.31 -11.60
C SER A 244 21.53 6.77 -10.47
N ALA A 245 20.39 6.11 -10.29
CA ALA A 245 19.54 6.33 -9.13
C ALA A 245 20.19 5.78 -7.86
N LEU A 246 20.01 6.49 -6.73
CA LEU A 246 20.50 6.12 -5.41
C LEU A 246 19.34 5.89 -4.45
N ILE A 247 19.24 4.68 -3.91
CA ILE A 247 18.26 4.28 -2.90
C ILE A 247 19.00 4.04 -1.59
N THR A 248 18.64 4.71 -0.51
CA THR A 248 19.41 4.64 0.75
C THR A 248 18.58 4.94 2.01
N ARG A 249 19.16 4.66 3.18
CA ARG A 249 18.63 4.98 4.52
C ARG A 249 17.20 4.49 4.79
N GLY A 250 16.98 3.19 4.59
CA GLY A 250 15.69 2.57 4.87
C GLY A 250 14.60 2.94 3.87
N THR A 251 14.97 3.39 2.67
CA THR A 251 13.99 3.71 1.63
C THR A 251 13.18 2.49 1.23
N VAL A 252 11.88 2.71 1.08
CA VAL A 252 10.90 1.74 0.63
C VAL A 252 10.32 2.22 -0.69
N VAL A 253 10.47 1.45 -1.75
CA VAL A 253 9.86 1.69 -3.06
C VAL A 253 8.80 0.61 -3.25
N GLU A 254 7.53 0.98 -3.20
CA GLU A 254 6.42 0.04 -3.30
C GLU A 254 6.19 -0.44 -4.74
N GLN A 255 5.24 -1.37 -4.90
CA GLN A 255 5.00 -2.08 -6.16
C GLN A 255 4.74 -1.15 -7.36
N HIS A 256 5.23 -1.57 -8.53
CA HIS A 256 5.08 -0.86 -9.81
C HIS A 256 5.56 0.59 -9.82
N ALA A 257 6.31 1.04 -8.82
CA ALA A 257 6.88 2.37 -8.82
C ALA A 257 8.09 2.48 -9.76
N VAL A 258 8.36 3.68 -10.24
CA VAL A 258 9.51 3.99 -11.10
C VAL A 258 10.32 5.11 -10.46
N VAL A 259 11.60 4.87 -10.24
CA VAL A 259 12.58 5.89 -9.87
C VAL A 259 13.47 6.15 -11.08
N ASP A 260 13.39 7.36 -11.63
CA ASP A 260 14.07 7.70 -12.88
C ASP A 260 15.57 8.00 -12.68
N CYS A 261 16.25 8.29 -13.77
CA CYS A 261 17.71 8.40 -13.83
C CYS A 261 18.25 9.51 -12.91
N GLY A 262 19.31 9.21 -12.16
CA GLY A 262 19.99 10.19 -11.32
C GLY A 262 19.22 10.65 -10.07
N THR A 263 18.04 10.10 -9.83
CA THR A 263 17.20 10.47 -8.67
C THR A 263 17.74 9.83 -7.39
N VAL A 264 17.84 10.61 -6.33
CA VAL A 264 18.23 10.18 -4.99
C VAL A 264 16.99 10.03 -4.12
N VAL A 265 16.82 8.86 -3.51
CA VAL A 265 15.70 8.57 -2.61
C VAL A 265 16.28 8.12 -1.27
N GLU A 266 16.05 8.94 -0.24
CA GLU A 266 16.63 8.77 1.08
C GLU A 266 15.57 8.84 2.18
N ASN A 267 15.53 7.85 3.08
CA ASN A 267 14.56 7.80 4.17
C ASN A 267 13.12 8.11 3.74
N THR A 268 12.71 7.56 2.61
CA THR A 268 11.47 7.91 1.91
C THR A 268 10.68 6.64 1.60
N THR A 269 9.35 6.74 1.66
CA THR A 269 8.45 5.73 1.11
C THR A 269 7.87 6.25 -0.21
N VAL A 270 8.15 5.54 -1.30
CA VAL A 270 7.54 5.77 -2.61
C VAL A 270 6.36 4.83 -2.74
N LEU A 271 5.16 5.37 -2.79
CA LEU A 271 3.90 4.63 -2.83
C LEU A 271 3.71 3.87 -4.16
N PRO A 272 2.80 2.89 -4.21
CA PRO A 272 2.57 2.10 -5.42
C PRO A 272 2.23 2.96 -6.64
N PHE A 273 2.61 2.50 -7.82
CA PHE A 273 2.31 3.14 -9.12
C PHE A 273 2.80 4.59 -9.25
N THR A 274 3.76 4.99 -8.44
CA THR A 274 4.35 6.34 -8.47
C THR A 274 5.56 6.38 -9.38
N CYS A 275 5.66 7.43 -10.19
CA CYS A 275 6.82 7.73 -11.00
C CYS A 275 7.53 8.96 -10.41
N LEU A 276 8.76 8.78 -9.94
CA LEU A 276 9.66 9.88 -9.60
C LEU A 276 10.50 10.25 -10.82
N GLY A 277 10.44 11.51 -11.21
CA GLY A 277 11.18 12.03 -12.36
C GLY A 277 12.70 11.99 -12.20
N ALA A 278 13.42 12.32 -13.26
CA ALA A 278 14.88 12.27 -13.30
C ALA A 278 15.52 13.42 -12.50
N GLY A 279 16.65 13.12 -11.85
CA GLY A 279 17.49 14.11 -11.16
C GLY A 279 16.87 14.73 -9.89
N LEU A 280 15.85 14.08 -9.30
CA LEU A 280 15.20 14.55 -8.10
C LEU A 280 15.93 14.05 -6.84
N ASP A 281 15.84 14.83 -5.76
CA ASP A 281 16.23 14.43 -4.41
C ASP A 281 14.96 14.33 -3.54
N ALA A 282 14.48 13.11 -3.30
CA ALA A 282 13.36 12.83 -2.42
C ALA A 282 13.88 12.36 -1.05
N MET A 283 13.78 13.21 -0.05
CA MET A 283 14.33 12.96 1.29
C MET A 283 13.29 13.15 2.38
N HIS A 284 13.27 12.22 3.35
CA HIS A 284 12.42 12.30 4.54
C HIS A 284 10.94 12.55 4.22
N CYS A 285 10.38 11.82 3.27
CA CYS A 285 9.01 12.02 2.82
C CYS A 285 8.28 10.70 2.49
N VAL A 286 6.97 10.80 2.36
CA VAL A 286 6.13 9.82 1.67
C VAL A 286 5.67 10.45 0.38
N VAL A 287 5.87 9.77 -0.74
CA VAL A 287 5.59 10.31 -2.07
C VAL A 287 4.69 9.36 -2.85
N GLY A 288 3.62 9.89 -3.42
CA GLY A 288 2.74 9.12 -4.28
C GLY A 288 1.48 9.90 -4.66
N PHE A 289 0.76 9.40 -5.66
CA PHE A 289 -0.53 9.97 -6.09
C PHE A 289 -0.47 11.49 -6.34
N ARG A 290 0.64 11.97 -6.90
CA ARG A 290 0.93 13.40 -7.14
C ARG A 290 0.99 14.24 -5.84
N ARG A 291 1.36 13.60 -4.71
CA ARG A 291 1.50 14.25 -3.40
C ARG A 291 2.82 13.90 -2.75
N VAL A 292 3.30 14.79 -1.94
CA VAL A 292 4.50 14.62 -1.12
C VAL A 292 4.17 15.05 0.30
N ALA A 293 4.28 14.12 1.26
CA ALA A 293 4.19 14.43 2.68
C ALA A 293 5.59 14.49 3.28
N HIS A 294 5.97 15.66 3.80
CA HIS A 294 7.25 15.85 4.48
C HIS A 294 7.16 15.40 5.93
N LEU A 295 7.94 14.39 6.32
CA LEU A 295 7.79 13.71 7.61
C LEU A 295 8.05 14.62 8.82
N ALA A 296 9.09 15.46 8.77
CA ALA A 296 9.46 16.30 9.90
C ALA A 296 8.52 17.49 10.13
N ARG A 297 7.80 17.91 9.10
CA ARG A 297 6.88 19.06 9.16
C ARG A 297 5.42 18.65 9.20
N ASN A 298 5.14 17.38 8.95
CA ASN A 298 3.78 16.82 8.76
C ASN A 298 2.93 17.67 7.81
N VAL A 299 3.54 18.10 6.70
CA VAL A 299 2.91 18.92 5.67
C VAL A 299 2.79 18.07 4.41
N GLU A 300 1.59 17.99 3.86
CA GLU A 300 1.29 17.37 2.58
C GLU A 300 1.14 18.44 1.50
N VAL A 301 1.84 18.26 0.38
CA VAL A 301 1.83 19.17 -0.77
C VAL A 301 1.44 18.40 -2.02
N GLU A 302 0.52 18.97 -2.79
CA GLU A 302 0.17 18.44 -4.11
C GLU A 302 1.16 18.90 -5.18
N VAL A 303 1.65 17.97 -5.98
CA VAL A 303 2.58 18.20 -7.09
C VAL A 303 1.80 18.15 -8.41
N HIS A 304 1.67 19.26 -9.08
CA HIS A 304 0.92 19.33 -10.35
C HIS A 304 1.70 18.82 -11.54
N ASP A 305 3.05 18.93 -11.52
CA ASP A 305 3.89 18.44 -12.62
C ASP A 305 4.10 16.92 -12.53
N GLU A 306 3.46 16.19 -13.44
CA GLU A 306 3.59 14.74 -13.55
C GLU A 306 5.00 14.26 -13.91
N LYS A 307 5.86 15.15 -14.44
CA LYS A 307 7.25 14.83 -14.71
C LYS A 307 8.09 14.76 -13.43
N LEU A 308 7.67 15.44 -12.38
CA LEU A 308 8.31 15.38 -11.05
C LEU A 308 7.75 14.20 -10.25
N VAL A 309 6.44 14.18 -10.02
CA VAL A 309 5.75 13.11 -9.31
C VAL A 309 4.52 12.70 -10.11
N GLY A 310 4.68 11.67 -10.92
CA GLY A 310 3.62 11.13 -11.77
C GLY A 310 2.96 9.89 -11.19
N THR A 311 1.81 9.53 -11.76
CA THR A 311 1.13 8.27 -11.49
C THR A 311 1.19 7.39 -12.73
N ILE A 312 1.61 6.15 -12.57
CA ILE A 312 1.65 5.17 -13.67
C ILE A 312 0.23 4.66 -13.90
N PRO A 313 -0.37 4.93 -15.06
CA PRO A 313 -1.71 4.43 -15.35
C PRO A 313 -1.69 2.90 -15.41
N LEU A 314 -2.59 2.26 -14.72
CA LEU A 314 -2.86 0.84 -14.93
C LEU A 314 -3.34 0.65 -16.37
N SER A 315 -2.57 -0.06 -17.19
CA SER A 315 -2.96 -0.32 -18.57
C SER A 315 -4.33 -1.01 -18.60
N PRO A 316 -5.21 -0.69 -19.57
CA PRO A 316 -6.53 -1.31 -19.67
C PRO A 316 -6.47 -2.84 -19.77
N VAL A 317 -5.35 -3.40 -20.22
CA VAL A 317 -5.09 -4.85 -20.30
C VAL A 317 -4.93 -5.47 -18.90
N SER A 318 -4.35 -4.76 -17.92
CA SER A 318 -4.26 -5.27 -16.53
C SER A 318 -5.61 -5.23 -15.81
N ARG A 319 -6.54 -4.35 -16.23
CA ARG A 319 -7.92 -4.34 -15.72
C ARG A 319 -8.72 -5.57 -16.20
N LEU A 320 -8.40 -6.08 -17.38
CA LEU A 320 -9.02 -7.28 -17.96
C LEU A 320 -8.40 -8.57 -17.41
N ALA A 321 -7.11 -8.58 -17.05
CA ALA A 321 -6.43 -9.79 -16.60
C ALA A 321 -6.99 -10.36 -15.27
N GLY A 322 -7.48 -9.52 -14.36
CA GLY A 322 -8.15 -9.97 -13.14
C GLY A 322 -9.54 -10.58 -13.38
N SER A 323 -10.20 -10.19 -14.49
CA SER A 323 -11.55 -10.65 -14.84
C SER A 323 -11.57 -11.73 -15.93
N THR A 324 -10.50 -11.83 -16.72
CA THR A 324 -10.42 -12.66 -17.94
C THR A 324 -9.51 -13.87 -17.81
N ALA A 325 -8.71 -14.01 -16.76
CA ALA A 325 -7.99 -15.24 -16.49
C ALA A 325 -8.94 -16.44 -16.38
N ALA A 326 -10.16 -16.21 -15.85
CA ALA A 326 -11.23 -17.21 -15.84
C ALA A 326 -11.87 -17.44 -17.22
N LEU A 327 -11.89 -16.45 -18.12
CA LEU A 327 -12.49 -16.56 -19.46
C LEU A 327 -11.53 -17.22 -20.46
N PHE A 328 -10.21 -17.01 -20.33
CA PHE A 328 -9.22 -17.66 -21.20
C PHE A 328 -9.00 -19.13 -20.87
N ALA A 329 -9.36 -19.61 -19.70
CA ALA A 329 -9.33 -21.03 -19.36
C ALA A 329 -10.39 -21.86 -20.12
N PHE A 330 -11.40 -21.22 -20.70
CA PHE A 330 -12.49 -21.87 -21.44
C PHE A 330 -12.45 -21.68 -22.96
N LEU A 331 -11.44 -20.99 -23.50
CA LEU A 331 -11.29 -20.85 -24.96
C LEU A 331 -10.67 -22.14 -25.55
N PRO A 332 -11.33 -22.78 -26.53
CA PRO A 332 -10.74 -23.95 -27.21
C PRO A 332 -9.38 -23.62 -27.80
N LYS A 333 -8.42 -24.55 -27.63
CA LYS A 333 -7.01 -24.43 -28.09
C LYS A 333 -6.85 -24.01 -29.56
N GLU A 334 -7.90 -24.17 -30.36
CA GLU A 334 -7.93 -23.86 -31.78
C GLU A 334 -8.07 -22.38 -32.11
N ILE A 335 -8.72 -21.59 -31.23
CA ILE A 335 -8.82 -20.12 -31.37
C ILE A 335 -7.49 -19.46 -31.04
N TYR A 336 -6.73 -20.03 -30.10
CA TYR A 336 -5.39 -19.51 -29.75
C TYR A 336 -4.39 -19.66 -30.92
N ARG A 337 -4.52 -20.73 -31.72
CA ARG A 337 -3.67 -20.94 -32.91
C ARG A 337 -3.97 -19.97 -34.04
N GLY A 338 -5.21 -19.51 -34.18
CA GLY A 338 -5.63 -18.56 -35.23
C GLY A 338 -5.10 -17.12 -35.01
N PHE A 339 -4.92 -16.71 -33.75
CA PHE A 339 -4.47 -15.35 -33.41
C PHE A 339 -2.95 -15.18 -33.38
N VAL A 340 -2.18 -16.22 -33.11
CA VAL A 340 -0.71 -16.14 -32.94
C VAL A 340 0.04 -16.43 -34.26
N SER A 341 -0.58 -17.11 -35.21
CA SER A 341 0.08 -17.50 -36.47
C SER A 341 0.43 -16.34 -37.43
N PRO A 342 -0.33 -15.23 -37.53
CA PRO A 342 0.00 -14.14 -38.45
C PRO A 342 1.24 -13.33 -37.97
N TRP A 343 1.48 -13.26 -36.67
CA TRP A 343 2.60 -12.48 -36.12
C TRP A 343 3.95 -13.19 -36.26
N ARG A 344 3.96 -14.51 -36.16
CA ARG A 344 5.20 -15.29 -36.38
C ARG A 344 5.66 -15.31 -37.84
N ARG A 345 4.71 -15.28 -38.81
CA ARG A 345 5.05 -15.21 -40.22
C ARG A 345 5.68 -13.87 -40.61
N LYS A 346 5.27 -12.74 -40.02
CA LYS A 346 5.88 -11.44 -40.29
C LYS A 346 7.29 -11.27 -39.72
N GLN A 347 7.62 -11.96 -38.63
CA GLN A 347 9.01 -11.94 -38.09
C GLN A 347 9.95 -12.87 -38.86
N ALA A 348 9.48 -13.99 -39.41
CA ALA A 348 10.31 -14.89 -40.18
C ALA A 348 10.66 -14.34 -41.56
N VAL A 349 9.79 -13.52 -42.18
CA VAL A 349 10.05 -12.87 -43.47
C VAL A 349 10.98 -11.65 -43.31
N ARG A 350 11.11 -11.08 -42.13
CA ARG A 350 11.99 -9.91 -41.90
C ARG A 350 13.44 -10.27 -41.58
N ASN A 351 13.73 -11.55 -41.35
CA ASN A 351 15.08 -12.06 -41.03
C ASN A 351 15.73 -12.83 -42.22
N ALA A 352 15.17 -12.73 -43.44
CA ALA A 352 15.69 -13.43 -44.61
C ALA A 352 15.84 -12.45 -45.78
N GLU A 353 16.77 -11.50 -45.66
CA GLU A 353 17.36 -10.84 -46.81
C GLU A 353 18.87 -10.72 -46.60
N PRO A 354 19.68 -11.07 -47.63
CA PRO A 354 21.12 -11.24 -47.47
C PRO A 354 21.89 -9.93 -47.69
N SER A 355 23.02 -9.93 -47.02
CA SER A 355 24.13 -9.00 -47.20
C SER A 355 24.63 -8.90 -48.64
N GLU A 356 24.77 -7.70 -49.16
CA GLU A 356 25.67 -7.41 -50.28
C GLU A 356 26.51 -6.16 -49.98
N GLU A 357 27.78 -6.33 -50.27
CA GLU A 357 28.91 -5.44 -50.08
C GLU A 357 28.86 -4.18 -50.92
N ALA A 358 29.40 -3.07 -50.42
CA ALA A 358 30.37 -2.23 -51.13
C ALA A 358 30.78 -1.00 -50.30
N GLU A 359 32.04 -0.94 -49.90
CA GLU A 359 32.82 0.30 -49.76
C GLU A 359 33.27 0.76 -51.16
N PRO A 360 33.87 1.95 -51.42
CA PRO A 360 34.53 2.87 -50.50
C PRO A 360 34.45 4.38 -50.86
N SER A 361 35.15 5.17 -50.11
CA SER A 361 35.92 6.40 -50.43
C SER A 361 35.41 7.74 -49.85
N LEU A 362 36.23 8.23 -48.95
CA LEU A 362 36.98 9.49 -48.90
C LEU A 362 36.25 10.81 -49.26
N GLU A 363 36.17 11.70 -48.28
CA GLU A 363 36.85 13.00 -48.29
C GLU A 363 36.42 13.86 -47.10
N SER A 364 37.40 14.28 -46.31
CA SER A 364 37.32 15.47 -45.47
C SER A 364 37.82 16.64 -46.35
N PRO A 365 37.51 17.90 -46.13
CA PRO A 365 38.05 18.64 -45.00
C PRO A 365 37.23 19.86 -44.53
N GLY A 366 37.66 20.45 -43.44
CA GLY A 366 37.58 21.90 -43.23
C GLY A 366 36.90 22.36 -41.96
N LEU A 367 37.70 22.72 -41.01
CA LEU A 367 37.64 23.77 -40.01
C LEU A 367 36.54 24.85 -40.21
N GLU A 368 35.83 25.21 -39.13
CA GLU A 368 36.01 26.53 -38.52
C GLU A 368 35.26 26.63 -37.17
N ALA A 369 35.96 27.21 -36.24
CA ALA A 369 35.48 27.53 -34.90
C ALA A 369 34.68 28.84 -34.93
N SER A 370 33.60 28.90 -34.18
CA SER A 370 33.14 30.18 -33.61
C SER A 370 32.48 29.98 -32.27
N ALA A 371 33.10 30.59 -31.30
CA ALA A 371 32.56 30.80 -29.96
C ALA A 371 31.40 31.79 -30.00
N SER A 372 30.33 31.56 -29.27
CA SER A 372 29.51 32.64 -28.70
C SER A 372 28.71 32.08 -27.52
N GLU A 373 29.08 32.56 -26.38
CA GLU A 373 28.29 33.25 -25.37
C GLU A 373 27.19 32.48 -24.65
N SER A 374 27.47 32.37 -23.37
CA SER A 374 26.65 32.03 -22.22
C SER A 374 25.33 32.81 -22.14
N GLU A 375 24.22 32.12 -22.13
CA GLU A 375 23.02 32.65 -21.49
C GLU A 375 22.70 31.79 -20.25
N THR A 376 22.93 32.40 -19.11
CA THR A 376 22.46 31.97 -17.80
C THR A 376 20.95 32.20 -17.73
N SER A 377 20.15 31.16 -17.88
CA SER A 377 18.74 31.22 -17.52
C SER A 377 18.60 30.93 -16.04
N GLU A 378 18.27 31.97 -15.29
CA GLU A 378 17.81 31.91 -13.91
C GLU A 378 16.54 31.06 -13.81
N PHE A 379 16.62 29.95 -13.11
CA PHE A 379 15.45 29.16 -12.71
C PHE A 379 14.83 29.78 -11.45
N PRO A 380 13.50 29.93 -11.38
CA PRO A 380 12.84 30.48 -10.22
C PRO A 380 12.98 29.60 -8.98
N SER A 381 13.38 30.19 -7.87
CA SER A 381 13.79 29.62 -6.60
C SER A 381 12.63 29.16 -5.69
N ASN A 382 11.59 28.49 -6.19
CA ASN A 382 10.42 28.12 -5.40
C ASN A 382 10.18 26.61 -5.19
N PHE A 383 11.22 25.77 -5.29
CA PHE A 383 11.10 24.35 -4.98
C PHE A 383 11.90 24.00 -3.72
N ALA A 384 11.35 24.36 -2.55
CA ALA A 384 12.00 24.20 -1.24
C ALA A 384 11.98 22.77 -0.66
N VAL A 385 11.54 21.76 -1.41
CA VAL A 385 11.50 20.36 -0.92
C VAL A 385 12.62 19.49 -1.52
N VAL A 386 13.38 20.04 -2.46
CA VAL A 386 14.44 19.33 -3.18
C VAL A 386 15.72 20.18 -3.22
N ARG A 387 16.43 20.30 -2.12
CA ARG A 387 17.79 20.85 -2.12
C ARG A 387 18.70 20.10 -1.14
N ARG A 388 19.91 19.80 -1.60
CA ARG A 388 21.03 19.37 -0.79
C ARG A 388 21.29 20.40 0.31
N TYR A 389 21.20 19.96 1.56
CA TYR A 389 21.91 20.67 2.63
C TYR A 389 23.35 20.17 2.62
N GLY A 390 24.28 21.07 2.27
CA GLY A 390 25.68 20.86 2.46
C GLY A 390 25.99 20.70 3.95
N ASN A 391 26.90 19.78 4.25
CA ASN A 391 27.46 19.59 5.60
C ASN A 391 28.02 20.90 6.14
N HIS A 392 27.61 21.22 7.30
CA HIS A 392 28.47 21.85 8.32
C HIS A 392 28.37 20.99 9.57
#